data_0e8cff27406652cec8bdece87477bd80
#
_entry.id   0e8cff27406652cec8bdece87477bd80
#
_cell.length_a   1.000
_cell.length_b   1.000
_cell.length_c   1.000
_cell.angle_alpha   90.00
_cell.angle_beta   90.00
_cell.angle_gamma   90.00
#
_symmetry.space_group_name_H-M   'P 1'
#
loop_
_entity.id
_entity.type
_entity.pdbx_description
1 polymer ?
#
loop_
_entity_poly.entity_id
_entity_poly.type
_entity_poly.pdbx_seq_one_letter_code
_entity_poly.pdbx_strand_id
1 'polypeptide(L)'
;MITELTRMWLTRSTKPFLFKKEYDQELPFSDCDGLGLYVHIPFCRSICSFCPYCKTLYSEEACSRYIDALIREIHLAGSQIPGKKIVTSLYFGGGTPALAADRIKEIIDAIQEHFIITQGIGIELHPENITPRTLHILKEAGITKLSIGIQSFQEKFQKLLGRTGADMDSLKAALSQVPFETVSMDFIFALPSQTFGDLKADVDAAFEAGANPVALYPFIDFTFTDSVLPSMGKKEKRRLLDQITRYCLETGCTRSSIWTFAREKHASYSSMTRDNFLGFGCSAATLLRDQFKINTFSVEEYIRRIDQKKMPTALTLRFTPRQRMIYYLFWTAYSTRVDPRDFEAFFGVPLKKMYGLELRLARLLGFAEEKDGVYSMTLKGAFYYHYYENFYTLSYIDRMWGLLRKEAFPEQMEL
;
A
#
# COMPACT_ATOMS: atom_id res chain seq x y z
N MET A 1 12.23 0.35 -21.55
CA MET A 1 13.70 0.16 -21.75
C MET A 1 14.48 0.16 -20.43
N ILE A 2 14.49 1.22 -19.58
CA ILE A 2 15.26 1.21 -18.30
C ILE A 2 14.75 0.13 -17.35
N THR A 3 13.45 0.04 -17.13
CA THR A 3 12.82 -0.99 -16.28
C THR A 3 13.14 -2.41 -16.73
N GLU A 4 13.09 -2.67 -18.03
CA GLU A 4 13.42 -3.98 -18.60
C GLU A 4 14.90 -4.33 -18.42
N LEU A 5 15.81 -3.39 -18.72
CA LEU A 5 17.24 -3.61 -18.52
C LEU A 5 17.56 -3.85 -17.03
N THR A 6 16.96 -3.08 -16.14
CA THR A 6 17.12 -3.28 -14.70
C THR A 6 16.54 -4.62 -14.25
N ARG A 7 15.35 -4.99 -14.74
CA ARG A 7 14.75 -6.31 -14.49
C ARG A 7 15.68 -7.43 -14.95
N MET A 8 16.15 -7.39 -16.21
CA MET A 8 17.05 -8.40 -16.77
C MET A 8 18.35 -8.53 -15.97
N TRP A 9 18.94 -7.39 -15.59
CA TRP A 9 20.14 -7.37 -14.74
C TRP A 9 19.89 -8.02 -13.38
N LEU A 10 18.86 -7.58 -12.67
CA LEU A 10 18.61 -8.01 -11.28
C LEU A 10 18.10 -9.45 -11.21
N THR A 11 17.25 -9.86 -12.14
CA THR A 11 16.70 -11.24 -12.19
C THR A 11 17.65 -12.25 -12.88
N ARG A 12 18.68 -11.76 -13.58
CA ARG A 12 19.54 -12.59 -14.46
C ARG A 12 18.73 -13.38 -15.49
N SER A 13 17.68 -12.77 -16.02
CA SER A 13 16.76 -13.40 -16.96
C SER A 13 16.24 -12.38 -17.99
N THR A 14 16.17 -12.79 -19.23
CA THR A 14 15.52 -12.04 -20.32
C THR A 14 14.00 -12.23 -20.33
N LYS A 15 13.50 -13.26 -19.65
CA LYS A 15 12.06 -13.59 -19.64
C LYS A 15 11.26 -12.48 -18.93
N PRO A 16 10.14 -12.02 -19.52
CA PRO A 16 9.23 -11.06 -18.88
C PRO A 16 8.52 -11.68 -17.67
N PHE A 17 7.82 -10.84 -16.90
CA PHE A 17 6.84 -11.33 -15.95
C PHE A 17 5.60 -11.77 -16.71
N LEU A 18 5.31 -13.06 -16.70
CA LEU A 18 4.15 -13.64 -17.38
C LEU A 18 3.05 -13.95 -16.36
N PHE A 19 2.01 -13.13 -16.38
CA PHE A 19 0.78 -13.37 -15.65
C PHE A 19 -0.17 -14.21 -16.50
N LYS A 20 -0.78 -15.22 -15.90
CA LYS A 20 -1.72 -16.12 -16.56
C LYS A 20 -3.02 -16.22 -15.79
N LYS A 21 -4.07 -16.56 -16.51
CA LYS A 21 -5.36 -16.95 -15.96
C LYS A 21 -5.25 -18.33 -15.31
N GLU A 22 -4.68 -18.38 -14.13
CA GLU A 22 -4.62 -19.60 -13.31
C GLU A 22 -5.53 -19.42 -12.12
N TYR A 23 -6.67 -20.12 -12.15
CA TYR A 23 -7.65 -20.11 -11.07
C TYR A 23 -7.32 -21.17 -10.03
N ASP A 24 -6.06 -21.29 -9.60
CA ASP A 24 -5.73 -22.14 -8.49
C ASP A 24 -6.55 -21.74 -7.28
N GLN A 25 -7.48 -22.59 -6.89
CA GLN A 25 -8.25 -22.39 -5.68
C GLN A 25 -7.43 -22.65 -4.42
N GLU A 26 -6.32 -23.40 -4.58
CA GLU A 26 -5.41 -23.71 -3.47
C GLU A 26 -4.53 -22.51 -3.13
N LEU A 27 -4.50 -22.18 -1.85
CA LEU A 27 -3.64 -21.18 -1.26
C LEU A 27 -2.53 -21.90 -0.47
N PRO A 28 -1.25 -21.78 -0.86
CA PRO A 28 -0.14 -22.48 -0.20
C PRO A 28 0.21 -21.84 1.14
N PHE A 29 -0.61 -22.06 2.17
CA PHE A 29 -0.41 -21.48 3.50
C PHE A 29 0.68 -22.14 4.33
N SER A 30 1.06 -23.39 4.03
CA SER A 30 2.17 -24.06 4.70
C SER A 30 3.43 -23.24 4.55
N ASP A 31 4.26 -23.00 5.42
CA ASP A 31 5.54 -22.27 5.34
C ASP A 31 5.41 -20.76 5.01
N CYS A 32 4.26 -20.14 5.29
CA CYS A 32 4.06 -18.70 5.16
C CYS A 32 4.09 -18.04 6.54
N ASP A 33 5.28 -17.87 7.11
CA ASP A 33 5.46 -17.07 8.33
C ASP A 33 5.41 -15.56 8.00
N GLY A 34 5.06 -14.75 8.99
CA GLY A 34 4.97 -13.29 8.81
C GLY A 34 3.83 -12.85 7.88
N LEU A 35 2.76 -13.65 7.72
CA LEU A 35 1.62 -13.35 6.84
C LEU A 35 0.87 -12.11 7.32
N GLY A 36 0.71 -11.12 6.44
CA GLY A 36 -0.20 -9.98 6.62
C GLY A 36 -1.51 -10.20 5.88
N LEU A 37 -2.60 -9.61 6.40
CA LEU A 37 -3.91 -9.62 5.74
C LEU A 37 -4.26 -8.23 5.23
N TYR A 38 -4.86 -8.18 4.03
CA TYR A 38 -5.39 -6.98 3.41
C TYR A 38 -6.84 -7.20 2.99
N VAL A 39 -7.71 -6.24 3.28
CA VAL A 39 -9.12 -6.25 2.85
C VAL A 39 -9.37 -5.01 2.01
N HIS A 40 -9.85 -5.21 0.78
CA HIS A 40 -10.22 -4.13 -0.13
C HIS A 40 -11.70 -3.85 -0.07
N ILE A 41 -12.09 -2.60 0.25
CA ILE A 41 -13.48 -2.11 0.21
C ILE A 41 -13.54 -0.97 -0.80
N PRO A 42 -14.13 -1.18 -2.00
CA PRO A 42 -13.96 -0.28 -3.15
C PRO A 42 -14.85 0.95 -3.17
N PHE A 43 -15.64 1.21 -2.14
CA PHE A 43 -16.69 2.23 -2.17
C PHE A 43 -16.17 3.63 -1.79
N CYS A 44 -16.58 4.65 -2.58
CA CYS A 44 -16.34 6.06 -2.30
C CYS A 44 -17.62 6.87 -2.52
N ARG A 45 -17.84 7.93 -1.73
CA ARG A 45 -18.96 8.87 -1.97
C ARG A 45 -18.79 9.67 -3.24
N SER A 46 -17.55 9.99 -3.58
CA SER A 46 -17.16 10.70 -4.81
C SER A 46 -15.91 10.07 -5.41
N ILE A 47 -15.78 10.10 -6.73
CA ILE A 47 -14.65 9.54 -7.46
C ILE A 47 -13.62 10.64 -7.70
N CYS A 48 -12.47 10.56 -7.01
CA CYS A 48 -11.35 11.47 -7.25
C CYS A 48 -10.68 11.13 -8.60
N SER A 49 -10.46 12.15 -9.44
CA SER A 49 -9.88 11.98 -10.77
C SER A 49 -8.47 11.42 -10.79
N PHE A 50 -7.68 11.72 -9.77
CA PHE A 50 -6.26 11.31 -9.65
C PHE A 50 -6.07 9.91 -9.06
N CYS A 51 -7.09 9.33 -8.42
CA CYS A 51 -6.93 8.12 -7.63
C CYS A 51 -6.80 6.87 -8.51
N PRO A 52 -5.70 6.09 -8.41
CA PRO A 52 -5.47 4.92 -9.24
C PRO A 52 -6.14 3.65 -8.72
N TYR A 53 -6.62 3.63 -7.49
CA TYR A 53 -7.15 2.41 -6.86
C TYR A 53 -8.49 1.97 -7.45
N CYS A 54 -8.79 0.68 -7.35
CA CYS A 54 -10.11 0.14 -7.69
C CYS A 54 -11.16 0.75 -6.78
N LYS A 55 -12.14 1.42 -7.37
CA LYS A 55 -13.19 2.14 -6.65
C LYS A 55 -14.47 2.22 -7.45
N THR A 56 -15.58 2.32 -6.74
CA THR A 56 -16.92 2.53 -7.29
C THR A 56 -17.72 3.48 -6.41
N LEU A 57 -18.79 4.05 -6.95
CA LEU A 57 -19.67 4.90 -6.16
C LEU A 57 -20.39 4.07 -5.10
N TYR A 58 -20.49 4.64 -3.91
CA TYR A 58 -21.19 4.03 -2.78
C TYR A 58 -22.69 4.02 -3.00
N SER A 59 -23.31 2.86 -2.80
CA SER A 59 -24.70 2.73 -2.42
C SER A 59 -24.79 1.69 -1.29
N GLU A 60 -25.72 1.85 -0.40
CA GLU A 60 -25.91 0.95 0.75
C GLU A 60 -26.14 -0.49 0.30
N GLU A 61 -27.01 -0.68 -0.70
CA GLU A 61 -27.31 -2.00 -1.27
C GLU A 61 -26.07 -2.66 -1.88
N ALA A 62 -25.32 -1.95 -2.72
CA ALA A 62 -24.12 -2.50 -3.36
C ALA A 62 -23.03 -2.81 -2.34
N CYS A 63 -22.86 -1.95 -1.34
CA CYS A 63 -21.91 -2.16 -0.26
C CYS A 63 -22.28 -3.38 0.58
N SER A 64 -23.54 -3.53 0.98
CA SER A 64 -24.01 -4.69 1.75
C SER A 64 -23.79 -6.00 1.00
N ARG A 65 -24.20 -6.10 -0.26
CA ARG A 65 -24.00 -7.29 -1.11
C ARG A 65 -22.52 -7.63 -1.27
N TYR A 66 -21.69 -6.62 -1.42
CA TYR A 66 -20.23 -6.81 -1.53
C TYR A 66 -19.63 -7.37 -0.24
N ILE A 67 -20.00 -6.83 0.92
CA ILE A 67 -19.50 -7.30 2.22
C ILE A 67 -19.95 -8.74 2.49
N ASP A 68 -21.19 -9.10 2.14
CA ASP A 68 -21.65 -10.49 2.25
C ASP A 68 -20.80 -11.43 1.38
N ALA A 69 -20.41 -11.01 0.16
CA ALA A 69 -19.52 -11.78 -0.68
C ALA A 69 -18.11 -11.83 -0.09
N LEU A 70 -17.61 -10.74 0.47
CA LEU A 70 -16.29 -10.66 1.11
C LEU A 70 -16.18 -11.61 2.31
N ILE A 71 -17.20 -11.69 3.16
CA ILE A 71 -17.26 -12.64 4.27
C ILE A 71 -17.21 -14.08 3.74
N ARG A 72 -17.95 -14.39 2.67
CA ARG A 72 -17.89 -15.72 2.03
C ARG A 72 -16.50 -16.02 1.44
N GLU A 73 -15.79 -15.03 0.84
CA GLU A 73 -14.43 -15.21 0.39
C GLU A 73 -13.48 -15.55 1.55
N ILE A 74 -13.61 -14.85 2.67
CA ILE A 74 -12.81 -15.08 3.87
C ILE A 74 -12.99 -16.53 4.36
N HIS A 75 -14.23 -17.02 4.43
CA HIS A 75 -14.50 -18.41 4.81
C HIS A 75 -14.00 -19.42 3.76
N LEU A 76 -14.12 -19.09 2.46
CA LEU A 76 -13.63 -19.95 1.38
C LEU A 76 -12.10 -20.10 1.44
N ALA A 77 -11.36 -19.03 1.71
CA ALA A 77 -9.91 -19.09 1.88
C ALA A 77 -9.55 -19.74 3.23
N GLY A 78 -10.23 -19.35 4.30
CA GLY A 78 -9.97 -19.83 5.66
C GLY A 78 -10.20 -21.34 5.82
N SER A 79 -11.17 -21.92 5.10
CA SER A 79 -11.44 -23.36 5.13
C SER A 79 -10.28 -24.22 4.57
N GLN A 80 -9.31 -23.61 3.89
CA GLN A 80 -8.11 -24.29 3.39
C GLN A 80 -7.01 -24.41 4.46
N ILE A 81 -7.21 -23.80 5.64
CA ILE A 81 -6.22 -23.78 6.71
C ILE A 81 -6.61 -24.82 7.77
N PRO A 82 -5.74 -25.76 8.12
CA PRO A 82 -5.99 -26.65 9.25
C PRO A 82 -5.83 -25.90 10.59
N GLY A 83 -6.96 -25.53 11.21
CA GLY A 83 -6.97 -24.72 12.44
C GLY A 83 -6.85 -23.21 12.18
N LYS A 84 -6.34 -22.45 13.17
CA LYS A 84 -6.15 -20.99 13.02
C LYS A 84 -4.69 -20.67 12.71
N LYS A 85 -4.48 -19.76 11.72
CA LYS A 85 -3.15 -19.29 11.35
C LYS A 85 -2.82 -17.97 12.05
N ILE A 86 -1.62 -17.90 12.65
CA ILE A 86 -1.10 -16.64 13.20
C ILE A 86 -0.70 -15.73 12.04
N VAL A 87 -1.18 -14.48 12.11
CA VAL A 87 -0.88 -13.41 11.13
C VAL A 87 -0.39 -12.16 11.85
N THR A 88 0.41 -11.35 11.16
CA THR A 88 0.99 -10.14 11.75
C THR A 88 -0.05 -9.05 11.92
N SER A 89 -0.68 -8.62 10.85
CA SER A 89 -1.59 -7.47 10.82
C SER A 89 -2.77 -7.71 9.89
N LEU A 90 -3.83 -6.95 10.12
CA LEU A 90 -4.95 -6.80 9.20
C LEU A 90 -5.04 -5.32 8.78
N TYR A 91 -5.22 -5.06 7.49
CA TYR A 91 -5.36 -3.72 6.97
C TYR A 91 -6.55 -3.61 6.03
N PHE A 92 -7.44 -2.64 6.30
CA PHE A 92 -8.58 -2.29 5.45
C PHE A 92 -8.21 -1.07 4.59
N GLY A 93 -8.19 -1.27 3.28
CA GLY A 93 -7.92 -0.20 2.31
C GLY A 93 -8.87 -0.22 1.13
N GLY A 94 -8.58 0.63 0.14
CA GLY A 94 -9.31 0.62 -1.13
C GLY A 94 -9.88 1.95 -1.55
N GLY A 95 -11.20 2.08 -1.50
CA GLY A 95 -11.93 3.33 -1.68
C GLY A 95 -11.96 4.12 -0.38
N THR A 96 -13.01 3.92 0.40
CA THR A 96 -13.17 4.47 1.74
C THR A 96 -13.82 3.41 2.64
N PRO A 97 -13.03 2.51 3.23
CA PRO A 97 -13.55 1.41 4.05
C PRO A 97 -14.49 1.87 5.18
N ALA A 98 -14.26 3.07 5.73
CA ALA A 98 -15.09 3.64 6.78
C ALA A 98 -16.55 3.91 6.37
N LEU A 99 -16.91 3.85 5.08
CA LEU A 99 -18.31 3.88 4.65
C LEU A 99 -19.08 2.61 5.05
N ALA A 100 -18.35 1.54 5.36
CA ALA A 100 -18.89 0.29 5.88
C ALA A 100 -18.64 0.13 7.39
N ALA A 101 -18.43 1.21 8.15
CA ALA A 101 -18.02 1.16 9.56
C ALA A 101 -18.91 0.22 10.40
N ASP A 102 -20.21 0.26 10.21
CA ASP A 102 -21.19 -0.57 10.94
C ASP A 102 -21.04 -2.08 10.64
N ARG A 103 -20.36 -2.46 9.53
CA ARG A 103 -20.14 -3.85 9.10
C ARG A 103 -18.67 -4.33 9.31
N ILE A 104 -17.74 -3.44 9.72
CA ILE A 104 -16.31 -3.78 9.91
C ILE A 104 -16.14 -4.88 10.95
N LYS A 105 -16.92 -4.84 12.03
CA LYS A 105 -16.87 -5.87 13.08
C LYS A 105 -17.19 -7.26 12.54
N GLU A 106 -18.19 -7.40 11.68
CA GLU A 106 -18.57 -8.68 11.07
C GLU A 106 -17.44 -9.27 10.21
N ILE A 107 -16.73 -8.40 9.45
CA ILE A 107 -15.58 -8.83 8.64
C ILE A 107 -14.43 -9.28 9.55
N ILE A 108 -14.15 -8.54 10.63
CA ILE A 108 -13.10 -8.92 11.59
C ILE A 108 -13.44 -10.25 12.27
N ASP A 109 -14.68 -10.46 12.68
CA ASP A 109 -15.13 -11.70 13.30
C ASP A 109 -14.94 -12.89 12.36
N ALA A 110 -15.35 -12.76 11.08
CA ALA A 110 -15.13 -13.79 10.07
C ALA A 110 -13.63 -14.11 9.85
N ILE A 111 -12.79 -13.08 9.86
CA ILE A 111 -11.32 -13.28 9.78
C ILE A 111 -10.82 -14.01 11.02
N GLN A 112 -11.25 -13.65 12.22
CA GLN A 112 -10.82 -14.23 13.48
C GLN A 112 -11.28 -15.68 13.69
N GLU A 113 -12.24 -16.17 12.90
CA GLU A 113 -12.55 -17.60 12.87
C GLU A 113 -11.38 -18.44 12.33
N HIS A 114 -10.58 -17.88 11.43
CA HIS A 114 -9.50 -18.57 10.71
C HIS A 114 -8.09 -18.06 11.03
N PHE A 115 -7.97 -16.83 11.57
CA PHE A 115 -6.69 -16.15 11.77
C PHE A 115 -6.57 -15.56 13.17
N ILE A 116 -5.34 -15.52 13.71
CA ILE A 116 -4.99 -14.84 14.97
C ILE A 116 -4.12 -13.62 14.61
N ILE A 117 -4.66 -12.41 14.79
CA ILE A 117 -3.97 -11.15 14.46
C ILE A 117 -3.12 -10.73 15.66
N THR A 118 -1.81 -10.44 15.45
CA THR A 118 -0.86 -10.18 16.54
C THR A 118 -0.36 -8.74 16.64
N GLN A 119 -0.42 -7.93 15.56
CA GLN A 119 0.17 -6.58 15.50
C GLN A 119 -0.84 -5.46 15.26
N GLY A 120 -2.12 -5.75 15.44
CA GLY A 120 -3.19 -4.78 15.33
C GLY A 120 -3.83 -4.68 13.94
N ILE A 121 -4.87 -3.82 13.87
CA ILE A 121 -5.77 -3.67 12.73
C ILE A 121 -5.77 -2.21 12.29
N GLY A 122 -5.44 -1.95 11.01
CA GLY A 122 -5.43 -0.64 10.40
C GLY A 122 -6.60 -0.43 9.44
N ILE A 123 -7.03 0.83 9.27
CA ILE A 123 -8.08 1.20 8.33
C ILE A 123 -7.82 2.56 7.68
N GLU A 124 -8.14 2.67 6.38
CA GLU A 124 -8.12 3.93 5.63
C GLU A 124 -9.44 4.68 5.77
N LEU A 125 -9.34 6.01 5.95
CA LEU A 125 -10.49 6.91 6.08
C LEU A 125 -10.35 8.13 5.17
N HIS A 126 -11.49 8.62 4.69
CA HIS A 126 -11.61 9.96 4.15
C HIS A 126 -11.84 10.96 5.31
N PRO A 127 -11.34 12.20 5.27
CA PRO A 127 -11.55 13.18 6.34
C PRO A 127 -13.01 13.36 6.76
N GLU A 128 -13.95 13.29 5.82
CA GLU A 128 -15.40 13.37 6.10
C GLU A 128 -15.93 12.26 7.01
N ASN A 129 -15.18 11.14 7.15
CA ASN A 129 -15.55 10.03 8.02
C ASN A 129 -14.98 10.19 9.44
N ILE A 130 -14.17 11.21 9.70
CA ILE A 130 -13.59 11.46 11.02
C ILE A 130 -14.63 12.16 11.90
N THR A 131 -15.55 11.38 12.44
CA THR A 131 -16.56 11.83 13.40
C THR A 131 -16.45 10.99 14.68
N PRO A 132 -16.78 11.53 15.87
CA PRO A 132 -16.75 10.74 17.10
C PRO A 132 -17.52 9.43 16.99
N ARG A 133 -18.71 9.45 16.35
CA ARG A 133 -19.52 8.25 16.14
C ARG A 133 -18.77 7.20 15.32
N THR A 134 -18.25 7.55 14.15
CA THR A 134 -17.52 6.60 13.29
C THR A 134 -16.29 6.04 14.00
N LEU A 135 -15.54 6.91 14.69
CA LEU A 135 -14.34 6.50 15.41
C LEU A 135 -14.65 5.54 16.57
N HIS A 136 -15.74 5.77 17.32
CA HIS A 136 -16.18 4.82 18.36
C HIS A 136 -16.55 3.46 17.77
N ILE A 137 -17.35 3.41 16.70
CA ILE A 137 -17.72 2.17 16.03
C ILE A 137 -16.47 1.38 15.58
N LEU A 138 -15.51 2.07 14.94
CA LEU A 138 -14.27 1.43 14.49
C LEU A 138 -13.41 0.94 15.66
N LYS A 139 -13.31 1.70 16.73
CA LYS A 139 -12.56 1.31 17.92
C LYS A 139 -13.18 0.10 18.62
N GLU A 140 -14.50 0.06 18.76
CA GLU A 140 -15.24 -1.08 19.29
C GLU A 140 -15.13 -2.33 18.40
N ALA A 141 -15.00 -2.15 17.08
CA ALA A 141 -14.71 -3.22 16.14
C ALA A 141 -13.29 -3.80 16.29
N GLY A 142 -12.39 -3.14 17.05
CA GLY A 142 -11.02 -3.59 17.26
C GLY A 142 -9.96 -2.90 16.39
N ILE A 143 -10.32 -1.83 15.67
CA ILE A 143 -9.36 -1.01 14.92
C ILE A 143 -8.41 -0.32 15.90
N THR A 144 -7.11 -0.41 15.64
CA THR A 144 -6.05 0.19 16.47
C THR A 144 -5.29 1.31 15.75
N LYS A 145 -5.32 1.32 14.41
CA LYS A 145 -4.54 2.24 13.58
C LYS A 145 -5.40 2.89 12.49
N LEU A 146 -5.27 4.20 12.34
CA LEU A 146 -5.94 4.97 11.30
C LEU A 146 -4.96 5.49 10.26
N SER A 147 -5.36 5.49 8.97
CA SER A 147 -4.70 6.21 7.89
C SER A 147 -5.71 7.15 7.24
N ILE A 148 -5.46 8.45 7.32
CA ILE A 148 -6.42 9.48 6.89
C ILE A 148 -5.89 10.14 5.62
N GLY A 149 -6.58 9.94 4.51
CA GLY A 149 -6.21 10.52 3.22
C GLY A 149 -6.52 12.01 3.14
N ILE A 150 -5.70 12.87 3.72
CA ILE A 150 -5.85 14.33 3.70
C ILE A 150 -5.55 14.91 2.31
N GLN A 151 -4.47 14.48 1.70
CA GLN A 151 -3.87 14.90 0.44
C GLN A 151 -3.22 16.29 0.49
N SER A 152 -3.86 17.31 1.05
CA SER A 152 -3.36 18.62 1.42
C SER A 152 -4.39 19.34 2.28
N PHE A 153 -3.97 20.18 3.22
CA PHE A 153 -4.85 21.12 3.92
C PHE A 153 -5.02 22.43 3.16
N GLN A 154 -4.22 22.67 2.11
CA GLN A 154 -4.29 23.88 1.30
C GLN A 154 -5.51 23.86 0.39
N GLU A 155 -6.43 24.82 0.53
CA GLU A 155 -7.67 24.90 -0.26
C GLU A 155 -7.43 24.85 -1.77
N LYS A 156 -6.34 25.50 -2.25
CA LYS A 156 -5.96 25.50 -3.67
C LYS A 156 -5.69 24.09 -4.22
N PHE A 157 -5.06 23.20 -3.41
CA PHE A 157 -4.77 21.83 -3.83
C PHE A 157 -5.97 20.92 -3.63
N GLN A 158 -6.79 21.15 -2.62
CA GLN A 158 -8.05 20.44 -2.46
C GLN A 158 -8.97 20.68 -3.67
N LYS A 159 -9.15 21.93 -4.09
CA LYS A 159 -9.88 22.29 -5.32
C LYS A 159 -9.27 21.63 -6.56
N LEU A 160 -7.93 21.65 -6.68
CA LEU A 160 -7.20 21.02 -7.78
C LEU A 160 -7.45 19.51 -7.86
N LEU A 161 -7.56 18.84 -6.72
CA LEU A 161 -7.80 17.41 -6.59
C LEU A 161 -9.30 17.04 -6.61
N GLY A 162 -10.19 18.02 -6.73
CA GLY A 162 -11.64 17.79 -6.70
C GLY A 162 -12.14 17.27 -5.35
N ARG A 163 -11.52 17.71 -4.24
CA ARG A 163 -11.86 17.29 -2.88
C ARG A 163 -12.48 18.44 -2.09
N THR A 164 -13.38 18.09 -1.17
CA THR A 164 -13.85 18.99 -0.12
C THR A 164 -12.81 19.07 0.98
N GLY A 165 -12.64 20.27 1.56
CA GLY A 165 -11.68 20.52 2.61
C GLY A 165 -11.96 19.74 3.87
N ALA A 166 -10.90 19.29 4.53
CA ALA A 166 -10.97 18.81 5.90
C ALA A 166 -11.05 20.03 6.84
N ASP A 167 -12.07 20.08 7.68
CA ASP A 167 -12.09 21.03 8.80
C ASP A 167 -11.14 20.53 9.89
N MET A 168 -10.03 21.27 10.06
CA MET A 168 -8.96 20.91 10.99
C MET A 168 -9.42 20.84 12.44
N ASP A 169 -10.27 21.77 12.86
CA ASP A 169 -10.71 21.84 14.25
C ASP A 169 -11.62 20.66 14.59
N SER A 170 -12.57 20.36 13.71
CA SER A 170 -13.43 19.18 13.84
C SER A 170 -12.64 17.87 13.82
N LEU A 171 -11.66 17.74 12.92
CA LEU A 171 -10.79 16.56 12.82
C LEU A 171 -9.99 16.37 14.12
N LYS A 172 -9.32 17.41 14.60
CA LYS A 172 -8.54 17.41 15.84
C LYS A 172 -9.41 17.08 17.06
N ALA A 173 -10.60 17.69 17.15
CA ALA A 173 -11.56 17.44 18.23
C ALA A 173 -12.01 15.96 18.24
N ALA A 174 -12.36 15.38 17.08
CA ALA A 174 -12.80 14.01 16.99
C ALA A 174 -11.68 13.02 17.37
N LEU A 175 -10.46 13.21 16.85
CA LEU A 175 -9.30 12.36 17.18
C LEU A 175 -8.91 12.45 18.66
N SER A 176 -9.05 13.62 19.29
CA SER A 176 -8.79 13.79 20.73
C SER A 176 -9.82 13.08 21.61
N GLN A 177 -11.07 12.99 21.17
CA GLN A 177 -12.13 12.29 21.90
C GLN A 177 -11.99 10.78 21.86
N VAL A 178 -11.49 10.24 20.73
CA VAL A 178 -11.37 8.79 20.51
C VAL A 178 -9.93 8.45 20.10
N PRO A 179 -9.01 8.26 21.06
CA PRO A 179 -7.60 8.03 20.77
C PRO A 179 -7.36 6.63 20.17
N PHE A 180 -6.45 6.57 19.18
CA PHE A 180 -5.94 5.35 18.55
C PHE A 180 -4.43 5.20 18.80
N GLU A 181 -3.91 3.97 18.67
CA GLU A 181 -2.47 3.71 18.85
C GLU A 181 -1.62 4.42 17.80
N THR A 182 -2.14 4.53 16.59
CA THR A 182 -1.48 5.21 15.46
C THR A 182 -2.50 5.97 14.63
N VAL A 183 -2.19 7.23 14.33
CA VAL A 183 -2.95 8.04 13.38
C VAL A 183 -1.99 8.54 12.32
N SER A 184 -2.00 7.91 11.13
CA SER A 184 -1.27 8.38 9.96
C SER A 184 -2.11 9.40 9.20
N MET A 185 -1.47 10.45 8.68
CA MET A 185 -2.08 11.34 7.70
C MET A 185 -1.29 11.30 6.41
N ASP A 186 -2.03 11.09 5.30
CA ASP A 186 -1.45 10.87 3.98
C ASP A 186 -1.66 12.11 3.11
N PHE A 187 -0.56 12.58 2.51
CA PHE A 187 -0.51 13.76 1.65
C PHE A 187 0.03 13.41 0.27
N ILE A 188 -0.33 14.24 -0.71
CA ILE A 188 0.26 14.16 -2.05
C ILE A 188 1.28 15.27 -2.21
N PHE A 189 2.52 14.93 -2.57
CA PHE A 189 3.53 15.90 -2.97
C PHE A 189 3.80 15.88 -4.46
N ALA A 190 4.44 16.94 -4.96
CA ALA A 190 4.73 17.17 -6.37
C ALA A 190 3.47 17.42 -7.22
N LEU A 191 2.45 18.02 -6.62
CA LEU A 191 1.33 18.62 -7.35
C LEU A 191 1.79 19.83 -8.17
N PRO A 192 1.11 20.17 -9.28
CA PRO A 192 1.43 21.38 -10.06
C PRO A 192 1.48 22.63 -9.14
N SER A 193 2.52 23.45 -9.31
CA SER A 193 2.76 24.67 -8.54
C SER A 193 2.95 24.50 -7.01
N GLN A 194 3.03 23.30 -6.50
CA GLN A 194 3.25 23.06 -5.06
C GLN A 194 4.66 23.46 -4.67
N THR A 195 4.78 24.24 -3.62
CA THR A 195 6.04 24.72 -3.08
C THR A 195 6.46 23.96 -1.82
N PHE A 196 7.72 24.14 -1.40
CA PHE A 196 8.17 23.62 -0.10
C PHE A 196 7.38 24.24 1.07
N GLY A 197 7.02 25.54 0.98
CA GLY A 197 6.19 26.19 2.01
C GLY A 197 4.83 25.56 2.17
N ASP A 198 4.18 25.14 1.07
CA ASP A 198 2.90 24.44 1.10
C ASP A 198 3.02 23.09 1.81
N LEU A 199 4.03 22.27 1.45
CA LEU A 199 4.26 20.97 2.08
C LEU A 199 4.64 21.09 3.56
N LYS A 200 5.49 22.07 3.88
CA LYS A 200 5.86 22.33 5.28
C LYS A 200 4.62 22.65 6.12
N ALA A 201 3.75 23.53 5.61
CA ALA A 201 2.51 23.89 6.31
C ALA A 201 1.59 22.67 6.49
N ASP A 202 1.45 21.80 5.48
CA ASP A 202 0.67 20.56 5.56
C ASP A 202 1.23 19.59 6.62
N VAL A 203 2.55 19.41 6.65
CA VAL A 203 3.23 18.52 7.62
C VAL A 203 3.09 19.07 9.06
N ASP A 204 3.30 20.37 9.25
CA ASP A 204 3.17 20.99 10.57
C ASP A 204 1.74 20.87 11.10
N ALA A 205 0.75 21.20 10.26
CA ALA A 205 -0.66 21.08 10.61
C ALA A 205 -1.06 19.62 10.95
N ALA A 206 -0.53 18.63 10.21
CA ALA A 206 -0.78 17.22 10.50
C ALA A 206 -0.26 16.81 11.89
N PHE A 207 0.98 17.19 12.21
CA PHE A 207 1.54 16.90 13.53
C PHE A 207 0.81 17.64 14.66
N GLU A 208 0.35 18.87 14.43
CA GLU A 208 -0.47 19.62 15.39
C GLU A 208 -1.85 18.99 15.61
N ALA A 209 -2.40 18.33 14.58
CA ALA A 209 -3.63 17.57 14.68
C ALA A 209 -3.47 16.18 15.34
N GLY A 210 -2.25 15.82 15.75
CA GLY A 210 -1.96 14.55 16.42
C GLY A 210 -1.59 13.41 15.48
N ALA A 211 -1.29 13.69 14.21
CA ALA A 211 -0.79 12.66 13.31
C ALA A 211 0.60 12.19 13.76
N ASN A 212 0.82 10.90 13.66
CA ASN A 212 2.12 10.26 13.80
C ASN A 212 2.03 8.79 13.34
N PRO A 213 2.51 8.47 12.13
CA PRO A 213 3.35 9.26 11.22
C PRO A 213 2.59 10.17 10.23
N VAL A 214 3.36 10.95 9.46
CA VAL A 214 2.92 11.70 8.27
C VAL A 214 3.56 11.06 7.03
N ALA A 215 2.75 10.71 6.02
CA ALA A 215 3.22 10.12 4.77
C ALA A 215 2.98 11.08 3.59
N LEU A 216 4.01 11.28 2.76
CA LEU A 216 4.00 12.18 1.60
C LEU A 216 4.15 11.36 0.32
N TYR A 217 3.03 10.95 -0.29
CA TYR A 217 3.07 10.16 -1.53
C TYR A 217 3.25 11.05 -2.75
N PRO A 218 4.08 10.64 -3.74
CA PRO A 218 4.23 11.42 -4.95
C PRO A 218 2.97 11.40 -5.81
N PHE A 219 2.63 12.54 -6.41
CA PHE A 219 1.66 12.55 -7.50
C PHE A 219 2.22 11.75 -8.69
N ILE A 220 1.47 10.72 -9.11
CA ILE A 220 1.79 9.86 -10.26
C ILE A 220 0.66 9.98 -11.26
N ASP A 221 1.02 10.29 -12.51
CA ASP A 221 0.09 10.45 -13.62
C ASP A 221 -0.15 9.09 -14.28
N PHE A 222 -1.19 8.39 -13.83
CA PHE A 222 -1.60 7.11 -14.41
C PHE A 222 -2.42 7.31 -15.68
N THR A 223 -2.19 6.50 -16.71
CA THR A 223 -2.84 6.65 -18.03
C THR A 223 -4.33 6.30 -18.05
N PHE A 224 -4.80 5.58 -17.03
CA PHE A 224 -6.21 5.16 -16.90
C PHE A 224 -7.01 6.00 -15.91
N THR A 225 -6.42 7.04 -15.31
CA THR A 225 -7.12 7.99 -14.44
C THR A 225 -7.67 9.16 -15.27
N ASP A 226 -8.69 9.84 -14.74
CA ASP A 226 -9.29 11.02 -15.38
C ASP A 226 -8.53 12.32 -15.04
N SER A 227 -7.33 12.20 -14.45
CA SER A 227 -6.52 13.37 -14.11
C SER A 227 -5.95 14.02 -15.35
N VAL A 228 -6.16 15.33 -15.47
CA VAL A 228 -5.54 16.18 -16.48
C VAL A 228 -4.37 17.01 -15.93
N LEU A 229 -3.95 16.71 -14.70
CA LEU A 229 -2.91 17.47 -14.01
C LEU A 229 -1.54 17.07 -14.54
N PRO A 230 -0.70 18.04 -14.95
CA PRO A 230 0.65 17.74 -15.39
C PRO A 230 1.53 17.33 -14.20
N SER A 231 2.37 16.32 -14.39
CA SER A 231 3.38 15.95 -13.41
C SER A 231 4.46 17.03 -13.26
N MET A 232 4.89 17.28 -12.03
CA MET A 232 6.02 18.17 -11.73
C MET A 232 7.33 17.65 -12.37
N GLY A 233 8.17 18.55 -12.84
CA GLY A 233 9.46 18.23 -13.47
C GLY A 233 10.41 17.51 -12.51
N LYS A 234 11.25 16.59 -13.04
CA LYS A 234 12.19 15.76 -12.25
C LYS A 234 13.08 16.57 -11.29
N LYS A 235 13.66 17.68 -11.77
CA LYS A 235 14.56 18.50 -10.95
C LYS A 235 13.84 19.18 -9.79
N GLU A 236 12.64 19.66 -10.06
CA GLU A 236 11.80 20.34 -9.09
C GLU A 236 11.26 19.35 -8.04
N LYS A 237 10.75 18.20 -8.48
CA LYS A 237 10.34 17.09 -7.61
C LYS A 237 11.47 16.64 -6.68
N ARG A 238 12.70 16.53 -7.18
CA ARG A 238 13.88 16.22 -6.37
C ARG A 238 14.12 17.29 -5.32
N ARG A 239 14.16 18.56 -5.74
CA ARG A 239 14.40 19.66 -4.81
C ARG A 239 13.36 19.66 -3.67
N LEU A 240 12.10 19.48 -4.03
CA LEU A 240 10.99 19.47 -3.08
C LEU A 240 11.11 18.29 -2.09
N LEU A 241 11.41 17.08 -2.57
CA LEU A 241 11.62 15.90 -1.72
C LEU A 241 12.82 16.09 -0.79
N ASP A 242 13.93 16.61 -1.31
CA ASP A 242 15.13 16.85 -0.49
C ASP A 242 14.87 17.92 0.59
N GLN A 243 14.16 18.99 0.26
CA GLN A 243 13.82 20.06 1.21
C GLN A 243 12.91 19.58 2.34
N ILE A 244 11.82 18.88 2.00
CA ILE A 244 10.89 18.39 3.03
C ILE A 244 11.52 17.31 3.90
N THR A 245 12.37 16.42 3.30
CA THR A 245 13.07 15.40 4.06
C THR A 245 14.04 16.04 5.08
N ARG A 246 14.82 17.02 4.66
CA ARG A 246 15.73 17.74 5.56
C ARG A 246 14.97 18.43 6.68
N TYR A 247 13.91 19.16 6.34
CA TYR A 247 13.07 19.82 7.32
C TYR A 247 12.52 18.85 8.38
N CYS A 248 11.97 17.71 7.97
CA CYS A 248 11.47 16.72 8.91
C CYS A 248 12.59 16.16 9.81
N LEU A 249 13.78 15.86 9.25
CA LEU A 249 14.92 15.37 10.03
C LEU A 249 15.46 16.43 11.01
N GLU A 250 15.58 17.69 10.59
CA GLU A 250 16.05 18.81 11.41
C GLU A 250 15.07 19.16 12.54
N THR A 251 13.78 18.89 12.36
CA THR A 251 12.73 19.04 13.40
C THR A 251 12.57 17.80 14.29
N GLY A 252 13.49 16.85 14.21
CA GLY A 252 13.54 15.69 15.10
C GLY A 252 12.73 14.48 14.65
N CYS A 253 12.15 14.52 13.45
CA CYS A 253 11.46 13.36 12.91
C CYS A 253 12.44 12.25 12.53
N THR A 254 12.01 11.01 12.69
CA THR A 254 12.66 9.82 12.11
C THR A 254 11.99 9.47 10.78
N ARG A 255 12.76 8.92 9.85
CA ARG A 255 12.26 8.49 8.53
C ARG A 255 12.00 6.99 8.55
N SER A 256 10.76 6.59 8.37
CA SER A 256 10.36 5.17 8.36
C SER A 256 10.23 4.56 6.96
N SER A 257 10.05 5.40 5.94
CA SER A 257 10.12 5.01 4.53
C SER A 257 10.64 6.17 3.67
N ILE A 258 10.67 6.01 2.35
CA ILE A 258 11.15 7.07 1.43
C ILE A 258 10.50 8.42 1.70
N TRP A 259 9.23 8.44 2.06
CA TRP A 259 8.44 9.66 2.26
C TRP A 259 7.52 9.62 3.49
N THR A 260 7.85 8.79 4.49
CA THR A 260 7.08 8.72 5.73
C THR A 260 7.94 9.15 6.92
N PHE A 261 7.45 10.09 7.69
CA PHE A 261 8.16 10.73 8.78
C PHE A 261 7.35 10.64 10.08
N ALA A 262 8.03 10.34 11.19
CA ALA A 262 7.42 10.21 12.51
C ALA A 262 8.22 11.00 13.56
N ARG A 263 7.53 11.68 14.47
CA ARG A 263 8.17 12.44 15.58
C ARG A 263 8.66 11.55 16.71
N GLU A 264 8.01 10.40 16.93
CA GLU A 264 8.37 9.44 17.96
C GLU A 264 8.68 8.07 17.38
N LYS A 265 9.38 7.21 18.12
CA LYS A 265 9.54 5.81 17.73
C LYS A 265 8.18 5.13 17.75
N HIS A 266 7.63 4.90 16.58
CA HIS A 266 6.44 4.09 16.41
C HIS A 266 6.79 2.66 16.04
N ALA A 267 5.90 1.74 16.40
CA ALA A 267 5.80 0.48 15.69
C ALA A 267 5.64 0.81 14.20
N SER A 268 6.47 0.21 13.35
CA SER A 268 6.43 0.39 11.91
C SER A 268 4.99 0.18 11.42
N TYR A 269 4.33 1.26 11.02
CA TYR A 269 3.02 1.19 10.39
C TYR A 269 3.20 1.15 8.87
N SER A 270 2.80 0.05 8.27
CA SER A 270 2.82 -0.08 6.82
C SER A 270 1.70 -1.01 6.40
N SER A 271 0.90 -0.59 5.41
CA SER A 271 -0.06 -1.44 4.71
C SER A 271 0.63 -2.46 3.80
N MET A 272 1.94 -2.35 3.62
CA MET A 272 2.70 -3.18 2.68
C MET A 272 3.54 -4.19 3.44
N THR A 273 3.30 -5.47 3.16
CA THR A 273 4.17 -6.55 3.62
C THR A 273 5.09 -7.00 2.48
N ARG A 274 6.33 -7.30 2.82
CA ARG A 274 7.37 -7.72 1.88
C ARG A 274 7.45 -9.22 1.74
N ASP A 275 6.97 -9.89 2.78
CA ASP A 275 7.12 -11.34 2.96
C ASP A 275 5.98 -12.07 2.26
N ASN A 276 4.94 -12.39 3.01
CA ASN A 276 3.75 -13.00 2.50
C ASN A 276 2.54 -12.15 2.89
N PHE A 277 1.56 -12.07 2.03
CA PHE A 277 0.30 -11.40 2.32
C PHE A 277 -0.86 -12.04 1.57
N LEU A 278 -2.02 -12.01 2.20
CA LEU A 278 -3.28 -12.50 1.64
C LEU A 278 -4.26 -11.33 1.53
N GLY A 279 -4.72 -11.07 0.32
CA GLY A 279 -5.69 -10.03 0.03
C GLY A 279 -7.06 -10.59 -0.23
N PHE A 280 -8.07 -9.95 0.36
CA PHE A 280 -9.50 -10.22 0.17
C PHE A 280 -10.17 -9.05 -0.52
N GLY A 281 -11.17 -9.33 -1.32
CA GLY A 281 -11.93 -8.32 -2.05
C GLY A 281 -11.47 -8.11 -3.50
N CYS A 282 -12.25 -7.33 -4.26
CA CYS A 282 -11.90 -6.99 -5.63
C CYS A 282 -10.57 -6.21 -5.68
N SER A 283 -9.80 -6.42 -6.73
CA SER A 283 -8.45 -5.85 -6.94
C SER A 283 -7.39 -6.17 -5.88
N ALA A 284 -7.72 -6.86 -4.81
CA ALA A 284 -6.75 -7.24 -3.80
C ALA A 284 -5.68 -8.16 -4.40
N ALA A 285 -4.44 -7.96 -3.97
CA ALA A 285 -3.32 -8.82 -4.33
C ALA A 285 -2.98 -9.78 -3.20
N THR A 286 -2.50 -10.96 -3.55
CA THR A 286 -2.01 -12.00 -2.64
C THR A 286 -0.63 -12.42 -3.08
N LEU A 287 0.30 -12.55 -2.13
CA LEU A 287 1.61 -13.15 -2.36
C LEU A 287 1.87 -14.22 -1.29
N LEU A 288 1.77 -15.45 -1.69
CA LEU A 288 2.08 -16.61 -0.85
C LEU A 288 3.25 -17.36 -1.47
N ARG A 289 4.40 -17.36 -0.80
CA ARG A 289 5.66 -17.94 -1.29
C ARG A 289 6.08 -17.31 -2.62
N ASP A 290 5.94 -18.03 -3.73
CA ASP A 290 6.29 -17.61 -5.09
C ASP A 290 5.07 -17.26 -5.97
N GLN A 291 3.85 -17.41 -5.45
CA GLN A 291 2.62 -17.12 -6.18
C GLN A 291 2.12 -15.72 -5.86
N PHE A 292 2.19 -14.83 -6.85
CA PHE A 292 1.55 -13.52 -6.80
C PHE A 292 0.23 -13.58 -7.58
N LYS A 293 -0.87 -13.34 -6.89
CA LYS A 293 -2.23 -13.33 -7.44
C LYS A 293 -2.83 -11.95 -7.34
N ILE A 294 -3.68 -11.59 -8.28
CA ILE A 294 -4.47 -10.37 -8.22
C ILE A 294 -5.93 -10.69 -8.55
N ASN A 295 -6.83 -10.20 -7.73
CA ASN A 295 -8.27 -10.39 -7.90
C ASN A 295 -8.82 -9.48 -9.00
N THR A 296 -9.97 -9.84 -9.56
CA THR A 296 -10.68 -9.01 -10.54
C THR A 296 -10.96 -7.61 -10.01
N PHE A 297 -10.93 -6.61 -10.89
CA PHE A 297 -11.27 -5.22 -10.57
C PHE A 297 -12.78 -4.93 -10.69
N SER A 298 -13.57 -5.85 -11.25
CA SER A 298 -15.02 -5.72 -11.33
C SER A 298 -15.68 -6.20 -10.04
N VAL A 299 -16.47 -5.34 -9.41
CA VAL A 299 -17.23 -5.66 -8.19
C VAL A 299 -18.30 -6.72 -8.50
N GLU A 300 -19.00 -6.60 -9.63
CA GLU A 300 -20.05 -7.54 -10.03
C GLU A 300 -19.47 -8.92 -10.31
N GLU A 301 -18.38 -9.00 -11.06
CA GLU A 301 -17.71 -10.26 -11.39
C GLU A 301 -17.07 -10.91 -10.15
N TYR A 302 -16.57 -10.10 -9.22
CA TYR A 302 -16.12 -10.54 -7.91
C TYR A 302 -17.23 -11.25 -7.15
N ILE A 303 -18.40 -10.60 -6.98
CA ILE A 303 -19.54 -11.18 -6.29
C ILE A 303 -19.98 -12.48 -6.99
N ARG A 304 -20.12 -12.44 -8.31
CA ARG A 304 -20.53 -13.60 -9.12
C ARG A 304 -19.61 -14.80 -8.95
N ARG A 305 -18.28 -14.58 -8.87
CA ARG A 305 -17.29 -15.66 -8.65
C ARG A 305 -17.44 -16.27 -7.27
N ILE A 306 -17.60 -15.44 -6.25
CA ILE A 306 -17.78 -15.91 -4.87
C ILE A 306 -19.08 -16.68 -4.71
N ASP A 307 -20.18 -16.26 -5.35
CA ASP A 307 -21.46 -16.97 -5.36
C ASP A 307 -21.32 -18.38 -5.98
N GLN A 308 -20.40 -18.56 -6.92
CA GLN A 308 -20.03 -19.83 -7.51
C GLN A 308 -19.05 -20.65 -6.65
N LYS A 309 -18.70 -20.21 -5.44
CA LYS A 309 -17.69 -20.80 -4.56
C LYS A 309 -16.30 -20.90 -5.21
N LYS A 310 -15.94 -19.90 -6.01
CA LYS A 310 -14.65 -19.79 -6.71
C LYS A 310 -13.89 -18.56 -6.22
N MET A 311 -12.55 -18.68 -6.08
CA MET A 311 -11.70 -17.55 -5.78
C MET A 311 -11.77 -16.49 -6.89
N PRO A 312 -11.74 -15.19 -6.55
CA PRO A 312 -11.93 -14.09 -7.49
C PRO A 312 -10.65 -13.73 -8.25
N THR A 313 -9.63 -14.58 -8.22
CA THR A 313 -8.33 -14.37 -8.88
C THR A 313 -8.50 -14.20 -10.39
N ALA A 314 -8.02 -13.08 -10.92
CA ALA A 314 -8.00 -12.77 -12.34
C ALA A 314 -6.71 -13.20 -13.01
N LEU A 315 -5.57 -12.94 -12.38
CA LEU A 315 -4.25 -13.26 -12.92
C LEU A 315 -3.34 -13.82 -11.82
N THR A 316 -2.47 -14.74 -12.20
CA THR A 316 -1.43 -15.32 -11.34
C THR A 316 -0.06 -15.23 -12.01
N LEU A 317 0.94 -14.76 -11.29
CA LEU A 317 2.36 -14.83 -11.63
C LEU A 317 3.05 -15.81 -10.68
N ARG A 318 3.82 -16.74 -11.22
CA ARG A 318 4.73 -17.58 -10.44
C ARG A 318 6.14 -17.02 -10.54
N PHE A 319 6.65 -16.52 -9.45
CA PHE A 319 7.99 -15.97 -9.38
C PHE A 319 9.04 -17.07 -9.46
N THR A 320 10.09 -16.84 -10.24
CA THR A 320 11.35 -17.56 -10.01
C THR A 320 11.98 -17.11 -8.70
N PRO A 321 12.88 -17.90 -8.08
CA PRO A 321 13.54 -17.48 -6.83
C PRO A 321 14.18 -16.10 -6.90
N ARG A 322 14.83 -15.75 -8.01
CA ARG A 322 15.44 -14.42 -8.17
C ARG A 322 14.40 -13.30 -8.33
N GLN A 323 13.32 -13.53 -9.05
CA GLN A 323 12.22 -12.56 -9.15
C GLN A 323 11.61 -12.30 -7.76
N ARG A 324 11.43 -13.35 -6.95
CA ARG A 324 10.92 -13.23 -5.58
C ARG A 324 11.88 -12.45 -4.68
N MET A 325 13.20 -12.70 -4.80
CA MET A 325 14.23 -11.94 -4.08
C MET A 325 14.21 -10.46 -4.46
N ILE A 326 14.05 -10.13 -5.75
CA ILE A 326 13.98 -8.74 -6.21
C ILE A 326 12.71 -8.04 -5.70
N TYR A 327 11.58 -8.72 -5.72
CA TYR A 327 10.35 -8.19 -5.13
C TYR A 327 10.54 -7.85 -3.64
N TYR A 328 11.13 -8.78 -2.88
CA TYR A 328 11.44 -8.58 -1.47
C TYR A 328 12.38 -7.38 -1.25
N LEU A 329 13.49 -7.33 -1.99
CA LEU A 329 14.47 -6.25 -1.86
C LEU A 329 13.90 -4.89 -2.27
N PHE A 330 13.08 -4.83 -3.30
CA PHE A 330 12.44 -3.59 -3.73
C PHE A 330 11.60 -3.01 -2.58
N TRP A 331 10.71 -3.80 -2.00
CA TRP A 331 9.86 -3.34 -0.91
C TRP A 331 10.60 -3.15 0.43
N THR A 332 11.68 -3.90 0.67
CA THR A 332 12.54 -3.67 1.83
C THR A 332 13.31 -2.36 1.69
N ALA A 333 13.84 -2.07 0.49
CA ALA A 333 14.52 -0.80 0.22
C ALA A 333 13.59 0.41 0.35
N TYR A 334 12.29 0.27 0.11
CA TYR A 334 11.29 1.31 0.37
C TYR A 334 11.33 1.81 1.82
N SER A 335 11.56 0.93 2.80
CA SER A 335 11.75 1.33 4.21
C SER A 335 13.14 1.90 4.51
N THR A 336 13.91 2.29 3.48
CA THR A 336 15.24 2.91 3.56
C THR A 336 16.32 2.06 4.22
N ARG A 337 16.03 0.83 4.63
CA ARG A 337 16.95 -0.07 5.33
C ARG A 337 16.84 -1.49 4.79
N VAL A 338 17.98 -2.12 4.54
CA VAL A 338 18.10 -3.53 4.14
C VAL A 338 19.03 -4.25 5.11
N ASP A 339 18.49 -5.18 5.89
CA ASP A 339 19.27 -6.03 6.77
C ASP A 339 19.57 -7.37 6.07
N PRO A 340 20.82 -7.72 5.80
CA PRO A 340 21.18 -8.99 5.18
C PRO A 340 20.74 -10.22 5.96
N ARG A 341 20.59 -10.10 7.29
CA ARG A 341 20.17 -11.21 8.15
C ARG A 341 18.69 -11.57 7.92
N ASP A 342 17.82 -10.56 7.75
CA ASP A 342 16.40 -10.76 7.44
C ASP A 342 16.25 -11.43 6.06
N PHE A 343 17.06 -11.01 5.08
CA PHE A 343 17.07 -11.62 3.76
C PHE A 343 17.52 -13.08 3.81
N GLU A 344 18.60 -13.38 4.54
CA GLU A 344 19.11 -14.75 4.69
C GLU A 344 18.13 -15.64 5.45
N ALA A 345 17.50 -15.13 6.49
CA ALA A 345 16.46 -15.86 7.24
C ALA A 345 15.26 -16.21 6.34
N PHE A 346 14.87 -15.31 5.43
CA PHE A 346 13.72 -15.53 4.54
C PHE A 346 14.04 -16.46 3.35
N PHE A 347 15.23 -16.32 2.75
CA PHE A 347 15.58 -17.04 1.50
C PHE A 347 16.56 -18.22 1.71
N GLY A 348 17.14 -18.38 2.91
CA GLY A 348 18.13 -19.43 3.19
C GLY A 348 19.49 -19.22 2.47
N VAL A 349 19.72 -18.02 1.90
CA VAL A 349 20.97 -17.71 1.19
C VAL A 349 21.46 -16.31 1.53
N PRO A 350 22.78 -16.09 1.71
CA PRO A 350 23.33 -14.79 2.05
C PRO A 350 23.07 -13.74 0.96
N LEU A 351 22.59 -12.55 1.35
CA LEU A 351 22.34 -11.42 0.45
C LEU A 351 23.58 -11.05 -0.38
N LYS A 352 24.77 -11.01 0.24
CA LYS A 352 26.04 -10.68 -0.45
C LYS A 352 26.43 -11.70 -1.52
N LYS A 353 26.04 -12.97 -1.37
CA LYS A 353 26.25 -14.02 -2.40
C LYS A 353 25.40 -13.76 -3.63
N MET A 354 24.18 -13.29 -3.44
CA MET A 354 23.21 -13.08 -4.52
C MET A 354 23.37 -11.73 -5.23
N TYR A 355 23.65 -10.65 -4.45
CA TYR A 355 23.62 -9.25 -4.89
C TYR A 355 24.83 -8.42 -4.41
N GLY A 356 25.97 -9.04 -4.10
CA GLY A 356 27.15 -8.36 -3.57
C GLY A 356 27.72 -7.31 -4.52
N LEU A 357 27.63 -7.49 -5.83
CA LEU A 357 28.04 -6.50 -6.83
C LEU A 357 27.13 -5.28 -6.80
N GLU A 358 25.82 -5.48 -6.78
CA GLU A 358 24.81 -4.41 -6.73
C GLU A 358 24.94 -3.58 -5.46
N LEU A 359 25.13 -4.23 -4.31
CA LEU A 359 25.36 -3.55 -3.03
C LEU A 359 26.65 -2.73 -3.03
N ARG A 360 27.71 -3.28 -3.61
CA ARG A 360 28.99 -2.55 -3.77
C ARG A 360 28.84 -1.33 -4.66
N LEU A 361 28.14 -1.49 -5.81
CA LEU A 361 27.86 -0.38 -6.71
C LEU A 361 26.99 0.69 -6.06
N ALA A 362 25.95 0.30 -5.31
CA ALA A 362 25.10 1.23 -4.58
C ALA A 362 25.90 2.09 -3.59
N ARG A 363 26.87 1.49 -2.87
CA ARG A 363 27.77 2.21 -1.97
C ARG A 363 28.72 3.14 -2.72
N LEU A 364 29.38 2.66 -3.76
CA LEU A 364 30.31 3.46 -4.58
C LEU A 364 29.64 4.67 -5.22
N LEU A 365 28.38 4.51 -5.63
CA LEU A 365 27.58 5.60 -6.19
C LEU A 365 26.98 6.52 -5.11
N GLY A 366 27.17 6.21 -3.84
CA GLY A 366 26.62 6.96 -2.70
C GLY A 366 25.11 6.86 -2.58
N PHE A 367 24.50 5.75 -3.00
CA PHE A 367 23.07 5.49 -2.85
C PHE A 367 22.74 4.82 -1.52
N ALA A 368 23.70 4.09 -0.95
CA ALA A 368 23.55 3.42 0.33
C ALA A 368 24.86 3.52 1.13
N GLU A 369 24.72 3.47 2.45
CA GLU A 369 25.80 3.33 3.42
C GLU A 369 25.65 1.99 4.14
N GLU A 370 26.77 1.39 4.54
CA GLU A 370 26.77 0.17 5.34
C GLU A 370 27.30 0.51 6.74
N LYS A 371 26.51 0.24 7.75
CA LYS A 371 26.90 0.39 9.15
C LYS A 371 26.44 -0.86 9.92
N ASP A 372 27.35 -1.46 10.67
CA ASP A 372 27.10 -2.68 11.46
C ASP A 372 26.48 -3.83 10.63
N GLY A 373 26.89 -3.94 9.37
CA GLY A 373 26.42 -4.94 8.44
C GLY A 373 25.04 -4.66 7.83
N VAL A 374 24.39 -3.56 8.18
CA VAL A 374 23.06 -3.14 7.67
C VAL A 374 23.26 -2.03 6.63
N TYR A 375 22.52 -2.11 5.54
CA TYR A 375 22.51 -1.08 4.50
C TYR A 375 21.39 -0.07 4.75
N SER A 376 21.76 1.21 4.80
CA SER A 376 20.83 2.33 4.92
C SER A 376 20.88 3.21 3.67
N MET A 377 19.73 3.64 3.20
CA MET A 377 19.62 4.46 1.99
C MET A 377 19.96 5.92 2.30
N THR A 378 20.84 6.54 1.51
CA THR A 378 21.14 7.98 1.60
C THR A 378 19.99 8.81 0.99
N LEU A 379 20.02 10.14 1.17
CA LEU A 379 19.09 11.05 0.47
C LEU A 379 19.21 10.91 -1.05
N LYS A 380 20.44 10.77 -1.56
CA LYS A 380 20.67 10.52 -2.98
C LYS A 380 20.06 9.19 -3.43
N GLY A 381 20.25 8.14 -2.64
CA GLY A 381 19.67 6.82 -2.92
C GLY A 381 18.14 6.84 -2.92
N ALA A 382 17.54 7.50 -1.94
CA ALA A 382 16.10 7.65 -1.84
C ALA A 382 15.49 8.37 -3.05
N PHE A 383 16.15 9.42 -3.55
CA PHE A 383 15.70 10.09 -4.77
C PHE A 383 15.76 9.15 -5.99
N TYR A 384 16.84 8.38 -6.17
CA TYR A 384 16.94 7.47 -7.31
C TYR A 384 16.01 6.28 -7.18
N TYR A 385 15.74 5.81 -5.95
CA TYR A 385 14.73 4.80 -5.70
C TYR A 385 13.33 5.31 -6.10
N HIS A 386 12.94 6.49 -5.62
CA HIS A 386 11.68 7.12 -6.00
C HIS A 386 11.56 7.32 -7.52
N TYR A 387 12.66 7.77 -8.16
CA TYR A 387 12.67 7.94 -9.61
C TYR A 387 12.48 6.62 -10.35
N TYR A 388 13.13 5.55 -9.89
CA TYR A 388 12.97 4.21 -10.45
C TYR A 388 11.56 3.65 -10.18
N GLU A 389 11.02 3.85 -9.00
CA GLU A 389 9.68 3.42 -8.64
C GLU A 389 8.60 4.07 -9.52
N ASN A 390 8.75 5.34 -9.89
CA ASN A 390 7.86 5.98 -10.84
C ASN A 390 7.88 5.28 -12.22
N PHE A 391 9.05 4.85 -12.70
CA PHE A 391 9.14 4.05 -13.92
C PHE A 391 8.53 2.66 -13.76
N TYR A 392 8.77 2.02 -12.63
CA TYR A 392 8.17 0.72 -12.32
C TYR A 392 6.64 0.82 -12.29
N THR A 393 6.11 1.83 -11.62
CA THR A 393 4.67 2.07 -11.52
C THR A 393 4.05 2.28 -12.90
N LEU A 394 4.60 3.15 -13.73
CA LEU A 394 4.08 3.42 -15.07
C LEU A 394 4.29 2.24 -16.04
N SER A 395 5.38 1.49 -15.91
CA SER A 395 5.68 0.37 -16.83
C SER A 395 4.91 -0.91 -16.50
N TYR A 396 4.61 -1.16 -15.23
CA TYR A 396 4.00 -2.41 -14.77
C TYR A 396 2.61 -2.21 -14.17
N ILE A 397 2.50 -1.37 -13.14
CA ILE A 397 1.24 -1.20 -12.42
C ILE A 397 0.19 -0.52 -13.31
N ASP A 398 0.54 0.56 -13.99
CA ASP A 398 -0.35 1.28 -14.88
C ASP A 398 -0.92 0.36 -15.99
N ARG A 399 -0.06 -0.45 -16.61
CA ARG A 399 -0.49 -1.40 -17.65
C ARG A 399 -1.38 -2.51 -17.09
N MET A 400 -0.99 -3.10 -15.96
CA MET A 400 -1.74 -4.19 -15.34
C MET A 400 -3.11 -3.72 -14.85
N TRP A 401 -3.17 -2.63 -14.12
CA TRP A 401 -4.43 -2.10 -13.62
C TRP A 401 -5.31 -1.55 -14.73
N GLY A 402 -4.72 -0.96 -15.77
CA GLY A 402 -5.43 -0.53 -16.96
C GLY A 402 -6.08 -1.68 -17.71
N LEU A 403 -5.44 -2.86 -17.81
CA LEU A 403 -6.02 -4.07 -18.39
C LEU A 403 -7.17 -4.61 -17.52
N LEU A 404 -6.92 -4.81 -16.22
CA LEU A 404 -7.90 -5.38 -15.29
C LEU A 404 -9.17 -4.54 -15.10
N ARG A 405 -9.09 -3.23 -15.39
CA ARG A 405 -10.29 -2.36 -15.44
C ARG A 405 -11.15 -2.58 -16.69
N LYS A 406 -10.54 -3.04 -17.77
CA LYS A 406 -11.25 -3.30 -19.05
C LYS A 406 -11.74 -4.72 -19.15
N GLU A 407 -11.01 -5.66 -18.58
CA GLU A 407 -11.27 -7.09 -18.67
C GLU A 407 -11.17 -7.73 -17.28
N ALA A 408 -12.27 -8.30 -16.82
CA ALA A 408 -12.35 -8.84 -15.46
C ALA A 408 -11.45 -10.07 -15.26
N PHE A 409 -11.25 -10.89 -16.30
CA PHE A 409 -10.48 -12.14 -16.27
C PHE A 409 -9.69 -12.31 -17.57
N PRO A 410 -8.62 -11.53 -17.80
CA PRO A 410 -7.79 -11.66 -18.99
C PRO A 410 -7.07 -13.01 -19.03
N GLU A 411 -6.81 -13.52 -20.24
CA GLU A 411 -6.15 -14.83 -20.42
C GLU A 411 -4.69 -14.81 -19.99
N GLN A 412 -3.98 -13.72 -20.32
CA GLN A 412 -2.58 -13.52 -19.91
C GLN A 412 -2.14 -12.07 -20.05
N MET A 413 -1.03 -11.75 -19.41
CA MET A 413 -0.36 -10.46 -19.53
C MET A 413 1.16 -10.63 -19.39
N GLU A 414 1.92 -10.01 -20.27
CA GLU A 414 3.39 -9.87 -20.18
C GLU A 414 3.79 -8.45 -19.71
N LEU A 415 4.70 -8.41 -18.74
CA LEU A 415 5.26 -7.17 -18.19
C LEU A 415 6.78 -7.19 -18.13
#